data_9eed6133e185c78a4b9357b4d44115d9
#
_entry.id   9eed6133e185c78a4b9357b4d44115d9
#
_cell.length_a   1.000
_cell.length_b   1.000
_cell.length_c   1.000
_cell.angle_alpha   90.00
_cell.angle_beta   90.00
_cell.angle_gamma   90.00
#
_symmetry.space_group_name_H-M   'P 1'
#
loop_
_entity.id
_entity.type
_entity.pdbx_description
1 polymer ?
#
loop_
_entity_poly.entity_id
_entity_poly.type
_entity_poly.pdbx_seq_one_letter_code
_entity_poly.pdbx_strand_id
1 'polypeptide(L)'
;MKVYAVTNAWSTYDTIVEGICYGVYSTFEKAKEAMKRGVEETKENWVESDMVEDEDEIEVTEFEDSCTLESGDDGNYEIFKIEEIELDECFNN
;
A
#
# COMPACT_ATOMS: atom_id res chain seq x y z
N MET A 1 9.98 11.06 19.09
CA MET A 1 10.16 9.69 18.55
C MET A 1 9.53 9.58 17.16
N LYS A 2 10.28 9.09 16.23
CA LYS A 2 9.77 8.89 14.87
C LYS A 2 9.20 7.51 14.70
N VAL A 3 8.05 7.43 14.07
CA VAL A 3 7.44 6.17 13.63
C VAL A 3 7.11 6.26 12.15
N TYR A 4 6.85 5.12 11.54
CA TYR A 4 6.62 5.03 10.10
C TYR A 4 5.29 4.32 9.87
N ALA A 5 4.34 5.05 9.33
CA ALA A 5 3.02 4.51 9.03
C ALA A 5 2.99 4.03 7.58
N VAL A 6 2.51 2.82 7.39
CA VAL A 6 2.23 2.31 6.05
C VAL A 6 0.76 2.57 5.77
N THR A 7 0.48 3.37 4.77
CA THR A 7 -0.89 3.68 4.37
C THR A 7 -1.19 3.02 3.04
N ASN A 8 -2.46 2.75 2.83
CA ASN A 8 -2.95 2.07 1.64
C ASN A 8 -4.15 2.82 1.09
N ALA A 9 -4.16 3.02 -0.21
CA ALA A 9 -5.29 3.62 -0.91
C ALA A 9 -5.52 2.83 -2.19
N TRP A 10 -6.78 2.71 -2.61
CA TRP A 10 -7.07 2.05 -3.87
C TRP A 10 -8.23 2.74 -4.58
N SER A 11 -8.25 2.57 -5.88
CA SER A 11 -9.39 2.96 -6.69
C SER A 11 -9.74 1.83 -7.63
N THR A 12 -11.04 1.62 -7.79
CA THR A 12 -11.56 0.71 -8.80
C THR A 12 -12.37 1.56 -9.77
N TYR A 13 -12.97 0.91 -10.76
CA TYR A 13 -13.78 1.58 -11.75
C TYR A 13 -14.84 2.52 -11.14
N ASP A 14 -15.44 2.11 -10.02
CA ASP A 14 -16.55 2.84 -9.40
C ASP A 14 -16.24 3.46 -8.04
N THR A 15 -15.11 3.14 -7.43
CA THR A 15 -14.88 3.48 -6.02
C THR A 15 -13.45 3.94 -5.80
N ILE A 16 -13.32 4.98 -4.98
CA ILE A 16 -12.02 5.46 -4.52
C ILE A 16 -12.02 5.35 -2.99
N VAL A 17 -11.04 4.65 -2.43
CA VAL A 17 -10.83 4.54 -0.99
C VAL A 17 -9.43 5.03 -0.67
N GLU A 18 -9.33 6.00 0.22
CA GLU A 18 -8.06 6.63 0.57
C GLU A 18 -7.80 6.57 2.07
N GLY A 19 -6.52 6.57 2.42
CA GLY A 19 -6.09 6.87 3.78
C GLY A 19 -6.27 5.77 4.80
N ILE A 20 -6.34 4.53 4.38
CA ILE A 20 -6.38 3.42 5.34
C ILE A 20 -4.97 3.20 5.88
N CYS A 21 -4.82 3.18 7.20
CA CYS A 21 -3.56 2.86 7.84
C CYS A 21 -3.41 1.35 7.90
N TYR A 22 -2.38 0.82 7.24
CA TYR A 22 -2.09 -0.60 7.21
C TYR A 22 -1.32 -1.04 8.47
N GLY A 23 -0.48 -0.17 9.01
CA GLY A 23 0.26 -0.41 10.22
C GLY A 23 1.21 0.72 10.55
N VAL A 24 1.72 0.72 11.78
CA VAL A 24 2.71 1.70 12.25
C VAL A 24 3.91 0.95 12.80
N TYR A 25 5.09 1.36 12.41
CA TYR A 25 6.33 0.64 12.70
C TYR A 25 7.38 1.59 13.28
N SER A 26 8.28 1.04 14.09
CA SER A 26 9.31 1.82 14.76
C SER A 26 10.49 2.18 13.88
N THR A 27 10.69 1.47 12.77
CA THR A 27 11.78 1.75 11.82
C THR A 27 11.26 1.75 10.40
N PHE A 28 11.97 2.45 9.53
CA PHE A 28 11.66 2.47 8.10
C PHE A 28 11.77 1.08 7.49
N GLU A 29 12.77 0.30 7.89
CA GLU A 29 12.99 -1.04 7.37
C GLU A 29 11.82 -1.96 7.67
N LYS A 30 11.27 -1.89 8.89
CA LYS A 30 10.09 -2.67 9.27
C LYS A 30 8.87 -2.25 8.48
N ALA A 31 8.70 -0.95 8.28
CA ALA A 31 7.60 -0.42 7.45
C ALA A 31 7.74 -0.91 6.01
N LYS A 32 8.95 -0.92 5.48
CA LYS A 32 9.20 -1.38 4.12
C LYS A 32 8.90 -2.87 3.94
N GLU A 33 9.27 -3.69 4.91
CA GLU A 33 8.92 -5.12 4.90
C GLU A 33 7.41 -5.32 4.95
N ALA A 34 6.72 -4.56 5.80
CA ALA A 34 5.26 -4.62 5.88
C ALA A 34 4.60 -4.20 4.56
N MET A 35 5.12 -3.16 3.94
CA MET A 35 4.65 -2.71 2.62
C MET A 35 4.80 -3.81 1.58
N LYS A 36 5.95 -4.47 1.55
CA LYS A 36 6.19 -5.58 0.61
C LYS A 36 5.22 -6.73 0.84
N ARG A 37 4.96 -7.09 2.09
CA ARG A 37 3.96 -8.13 2.41
C ARG A 37 2.57 -7.72 1.94
N GLY A 38 2.20 -6.46 2.16
CA GLY A 38 0.91 -5.93 1.69
C GLY A 38 0.77 -6.00 0.19
N VAL A 39 1.83 -5.69 -0.53
CA VAL A 39 1.85 -5.78 -2.00
C VAL A 39 1.63 -7.23 -2.46
N GLU A 40 2.33 -8.18 -1.85
CA GLU A 40 2.18 -9.59 -2.22
C GLU A 40 0.79 -10.12 -1.91
N GLU A 41 0.24 -9.76 -0.75
CA GLU A 41 -1.13 -10.14 -0.40
C GLU A 41 -2.15 -9.56 -1.38
N THR A 42 -1.94 -8.31 -1.80
CA THR A 42 -2.82 -7.65 -2.76
C THR A 42 -2.79 -8.36 -4.11
N LYS A 43 -1.60 -8.74 -4.58
CA LYS A 43 -1.49 -9.51 -5.83
C LYS A 43 -2.26 -10.82 -5.74
N GLU A 44 -2.11 -11.54 -4.64
CA GLU A 44 -2.82 -12.80 -4.43
C GLU A 44 -4.34 -12.58 -4.42
N ASN A 45 -4.79 -11.53 -3.73
CA ASN A 45 -6.21 -11.20 -3.64
C ASN A 45 -6.79 -10.85 -5.02
N TRP A 46 -6.04 -10.14 -5.84
CA TRP A 46 -6.51 -9.78 -7.18
C TRP A 46 -6.67 -11.01 -8.07
N VAL A 47 -5.76 -11.98 -7.95
CA VAL A 47 -5.88 -13.24 -8.67
C VAL A 47 -7.06 -14.06 -8.14
N GLU A 48 -7.18 -14.21 -6.83
CA GLU A 48 -8.26 -14.98 -6.20
C GLU A 48 -9.65 -14.40 -6.47
N SER A 49 -9.74 -13.08 -6.60
CA SER A 49 -10.99 -12.37 -6.84
C SER A 49 -11.32 -12.25 -8.34
N ASP A 50 -10.54 -12.88 -9.19
CA ASP A 50 -10.69 -12.81 -10.65
C ASP A 50 -10.58 -11.39 -11.22
N MET A 51 -9.95 -10.48 -10.49
CA MET A 51 -9.68 -9.13 -10.99
C MET A 51 -8.62 -9.16 -12.07
N VAL A 52 -7.70 -10.13 -11.99
CA VAL A 52 -6.72 -10.45 -13.01
C VAL A 52 -6.64 -11.97 -13.12
N GLU A 53 -6.23 -12.47 -14.26
CA GLU A 53 -6.07 -13.93 -14.46
C GLU A 53 -4.75 -14.42 -13.88
N ASP A 54 -3.71 -13.59 -13.95
CA ASP A 54 -2.36 -13.96 -13.54
C ASP A 54 -1.70 -12.74 -12.90
N GLU A 55 -0.81 -12.97 -11.96
CA GLU A 55 -0.02 -11.92 -11.35
C GLU A 55 0.79 -11.12 -12.37
N ASP A 56 1.17 -11.73 -13.49
CA ASP A 56 1.91 -11.05 -14.55
C ASP A 56 1.13 -9.90 -15.19
N GLU A 57 -0.19 -9.88 -15.04
CA GLU A 57 -1.02 -8.80 -15.53
C GLU A 57 -1.00 -7.57 -14.63
N ILE A 58 -0.46 -7.73 -13.43
CA ILE A 58 -0.36 -6.63 -12.46
C ILE A 58 0.96 -5.90 -12.68
N GLU A 59 0.86 -4.62 -13.03
CA GLU A 59 2.04 -3.78 -13.16
C GLU A 59 2.40 -3.19 -11.80
N VAL A 60 3.59 -3.51 -11.31
CA VAL A 60 4.07 -3.03 -10.01
C VAL A 60 5.21 -2.06 -10.24
N THR A 61 5.10 -0.87 -9.64
CA THR A 61 6.16 0.13 -9.69
C THR A 61 6.60 0.42 -8.25
N GLU A 62 7.88 0.17 -7.96
CA GLU A 62 8.44 0.40 -6.64
C GLU A 62 9.21 1.71 -6.60
N PHE A 63 8.97 2.49 -5.54
CA PHE A 63 9.75 3.66 -5.18
C PHE A 63 10.36 3.42 -3.80
N GLU A 64 11.19 4.33 -3.33
CA GLU A 64 11.84 4.17 -2.03
C GLU A 64 10.83 4.06 -0.88
N ASP A 65 9.80 4.88 -0.90
CA ASP A 65 8.81 4.98 0.17
C ASP A 65 7.38 4.66 -0.26
N SER A 66 7.23 4.09 -1.44
CA SER A 66 5.90 3.75 -1.96
C SER A 66 5.97 2.63 -2.99
N CYS A 67 4.83 2.02 -3.25
CA CYS A 67 4.70 0.99 -4.27
C CYS A 67 3.30 1.06 -4.85
N THR A 68 3.20 1.04 -6.17
CA THR A 68 1.91 1.09 -6.86
C THR A 68 1.66 -0.21 -7.62
N LEU A 69 0.39 -0.61 -7.67
CA LEU A 69 -0.07 -1.75 -8.43
C LEU A 69 -1.19 -1.31 -9.36
N GLU A 70 -1.12 -1.74 -10.61
CA GLU A 70 -2.14 -1.41 -11.61
C GLU A 70 -2.50 -2.65 -12.41
N SER A 71 -3.78 -2.79 -12.72
CA SER A 71 -4.23 -3.74 -13.73
C SER A 71 -4.70 -2.94 -14.95
N GLY A 72 -4.05 -3.16 -16.09
CA GLY A 72 -4.21 -2.29 -17.24
C GLY A 72 -5.61 -2.24 -17.86
N ASP A 73 -6.30 -3.37 -17.87
CA ASP A 73 -7.58 -3.46 -18.57
C ASP A 73 -8.78 -3.06 -17.73
N ASP A 74 -8.71 -3.25 -16.41
CA ASP A 74 -9.86 -3.05 -15.53
C ASP A 74 -9.81 -1.73 -14.76
N GLY A 75 -8.74 -0.96 -14.91
CA GLY A 75 -8.59 0.31 -14.24
C GLY A 75 -8.41 0.22 -12.74
N ASN A 76 -8.01 -0.94 -12.23
CA ASN A 76 -7.72 -1.11 -10.82
C ASN A 76 -6.36 -0.52 -10.48
N TYR A 77 -6.32 0.20 -9.37
CA TYR A 77 -5.11 0.88 -8.91
C TYR A 77 -5.02 0.79 -7.40
N GLU A 78 -3.83 0.49 -6.91
CA GLU A 78 -3.59 0.47 -5.48
C GLU A 78 -2.22 1.06 -5.18
N ILE A 79 -2.11 1.81 -4.11
CA ILE A 79 -0.83 2.40 -3.68
C ILE A 79 -0.62 2.16 -2.20
N PHE A 80 0.60 1.77 -1.86
CA PHE A 80 1.11 1.72 -0.50
C PHE A 80 2.15 2.81 -0.34
N LYS A 81 2.08 3.55 0.76
CA LYS A 81 3.03 4.62 1.08
C LYS A 81 3.54 4.47 2.51
N ILE A 82 4.78 4.88 2.72
CA ILE A 82 5.35 4.98 4.06
C ILE A 82 5.44 6.46 4.41
N GLU A 83 4.83 6.84 5.53
CA GLU A 83 4.87 8.22 6.02
C GLU A 83 5.60 8.27 7.35
N GLU A 84 6.56 9.18 7.48
CA GLU A 84 7.27 9.43 8.72
C GLU A 84 6.41 10.34 9.60
N ILE A 85 6.19 9.93 10.84
CA ILE A 85 5.35 10.67 11.79
C ILE A 85 6.15 10.92 13.04
N GLU A 86 6.11 12.16 13.54
CA GLU A 86 6.71 12.52 14.82
C GLU A 86 5.66 12.35 15.91
N LEU A 87 5.83 11.35 16.77
CA LEU A 87 4.85 11.02 17.79
C LEU A 87 4.62 12.12 18.80
N ASP A 88 5.67 12.87 19.14
CA ASP A 88 5.55 13.95 20.15
C ASP A 88 4.53 14.99 19.73
N GLU A 89 4.40 15.24 18.43
CA GLU A 89 3.41 16.18 17.91
C GLU A 89 1.99 15.65 18.07
N CYS A 90 1.82 14.33 17.99
CA CYS A 90 0.51 13.70 18.09
C CYS A 90 -0.07 13.78 19.50
N PHE A 91 0.77 13.82 20.51
CA PHE A 91 0.36 13.77 21.91
C PHE A 91 0.57 15.08 22.66
N ASN A 92 0.99 16.09 21.98
CA ASN A 92 1.29 17.38 22.58
C ASN A 92 0.03 18.25 22.63
N ASN A 93 -0.71 18.09 23.70
CA ASN A 93 -1.92 18.87 23.94
C ASN A 93 -1.74 19.84 25.07
#